data_12447bc60a9d583d07b655ee8b840f15
#
_entry.id   12447bc60a9d583d07b655ee8b840f15
#
_cell.length_a   1.000
_cell.length_b   1.000
_cell.length_c   1.000
_cell.angle_alpha   90.00
_cell.angle_beta   90.00
_cell.angle_gamma   90.00
#
_symmetry.space_group_name_H-M   'P 1'
#
loop_
_entity.id
_entity.type
_entity.pdbx_description
1 polymer ?
#
loop_
_entity_poly.entity_id
_entity_poly.type
_entity_poly.pdbx_seq_one_letter_code
_entity_poly.pdbx_strand_id
1 'polypeptide(L)'
;LLEEEPKNCQVLKINNPILTNTDMLKIKNMKVEGFKAVTVPITYYKSAPLDRAMDRLFVEVDRAHRAGANILILSDRGVDENHVAIPSLLAVSAVHQHLVKTKKRTSLAIILESGEPREVHHFATLLGYGACAINPYLALDTIHELIEEGMIKKDYYAAVEDYNHAVISGIVKIAAKMGISTIQSYQGSQIFEAIGISADVIDKYFTGTVSRVGGITLEDIAKDVDERHSQAFDPLELSTDLTLDSIGRHKSRSQGEEHRYNPRTIHTLQESTRRGDYKMFKEYTAMVDSEESGYLRSLMDFDYPEQGVPLEEVESVDSIVKRFKTGAMSYGSISQEAHETLAIAMNRLHGKSNTGEGGESDDRLESPERCSAIKQVASGRFGVTSKYLVSAKEIQIKMAQGAKPGEGGHLPAGKVYPWIAKTRHSTPGVSL
;
A
#
# COMPACT_ATOMS: atom_id res chain seq x y z
N LEU A 1 -35.06 11.82 -8.14
CA LEU A 1 -33.97 12.09 -9.07
C LEU A 1 -34.36 12.03 -10.56
N LEU A 2 -35.46 11.33 -10.87
CA LEU A 2 -35.98 11.23 -12.23
C LEU A 2 -37.06 12.29 -12.56
N GLU A 3 -37.51 13.05 -11.57
CA GLU A 3 -38.44 14.15 -11.73
C GLU A 3 -37.68 15.48 -11.80
N GLU A 4 -38.06 16.35 -12.71
CA GLU A 4 -37.45 17.68 -12.92
C GLU A 4 -37.96 18.67 -11.86
N GLU A 5 -37.52 18.52 -10.62
CA GLU A 5 -37.85 19.45 -9.55
C GLU A 5 -36.62 20.29 -9.14
N PRO A 6 -36.77 21.60 -8.91
CA PRO A 6 -35.67 22.48 -8.50
C PRO A 6 -34.91 21.99 -7.25
N LYS A 7 -35.60 21.33 -6.31
CA LYS A 7 -34.97 20.75 -5.10
C LYS A 7 -33.92 19.69 -5.42
N ASN A 8 -34.00 19.01 -6.57
CA ASN A 8 -33.04 17.96 -6.96
C ASN A 8 -31.68 18.56 -7.39
N CYS A 9 -31.64 19.87 -7.68
CA CYS A 9 -30.41 20.59 -7.99
C CYS A 9 -29.78 21.27 -6.77
N GLN A 10 -30.42 21.20 -5.61
CA GLN A 10 -29.93 21.80 -4.38
C GLN A 10 -28.90 20.85 -3.73
N VAL A 11 -27.63 21.03 -4.04
CA VAL A 11 -26.52 20.21 -3.57
C VAL A 11 -25.45 21.05 -2.89
N LEU A 12 -24.82 20.52 -1.86
CA LEU A 12 -23.63 21.12 -1.27
C LEU A 12 -22.42 20.79 -2.13
N LYS A 13 -21.84 21.82 -2.76
CA LYS A 13 -20.61 21.65 -3.53
C LYS A 13 -19.40 21.91 -2.66
N ILE A 14 -18.48 20.96 -2.63
CA ILE A 14 -17.17 21.06 -1.98
C ILE A 14 -16.07 20.97 -3.04
N ASN A 15 -14.93 21.65 -2.81
CA ASN A 15 -13.84 21.70 -3.77
C ASN A 15 -13.11 20.37 -3.92
N ASN A 16 -13.00 19.63 -2.81
CA ASN A 16 -12.37 18.32 -2.74
C ASN A 16 -12.92 17.53 -1.53
N PRO A 17 -12.71 16.22 -1.45
CA PRO A 17 -13.28 15.40 -0.38
C PRO A 17 -12.53 15.50 0.95
N ILE A 18 -11.42 16.23 1.04
CA ILE A 18 -10.67 16.40 2.30
C ILE A 18 -11.03 17.75 2.91
N LEU A 19 -11.66 17.70 4.06
CA LEU A 19 -12.18 18.89 4.75
C LEU A 19 -11.18 19.39 5.79
N THR A 20 -10.97 20.69 5.82
CA THR A 20 -10.26 21.35 6.93
C THR A 20 -11.16 21.40 8.18
N ASN A 21 -10.58 21.68 9.36
CA ASN A 21 -11.36 21.89 10.59
C ASN A 21 -12.35 23.05 10.43
N THR A 22 -11.97 24.09 9.68
CA THR A 22 -12.86 25.23 9.38
C THR A 22 -14.03 24.82 8.50
N ASP A 23 -13.82 23.98 7.49
CA ASP A 23 -14.90 23.48 6.63
C ASP A 23 -15.88 22.61 7.43
N MET A 24 -15.37 21.76 8.32
CA MET A 24 -16.20 20.97 9.22
C MET A 24 -17.08 21.84 10.12
N LEU A 25 -16.52 22.89 10.69
CA LEU A 25 -17.30 23.84 11.53
C LEU A 25 -18.39 24.54 10.71
N LYS A 26 -18.11 24.94 9.47
CA LYS A 26 -19.11 25.52 8.56
C LYS A 26 -20.26 24.55 8.28
N ILE A 27 -19.95 23.28 8.01
CA ILE A 27 -20.95 22.24 7.75
C ILE A 27 -21.79 21.96 8.99
N LYS A 28 -21.16 21.81 10.17
CA LYS A 28 -21.87 21.59 11.45
C LYS A 28 -22.83 22.73 11.82
N ASN A 29 -22.45 23.96 11.53
CA ASN A 29 -23.21 25.15 11.87
C ASN A 29 -24.05 25.73 10.72
N MET A 30 -24.15 25.01 9.62
CA MET A 30 -24.88 25.46 8.44
C MET A 30 -26.38 25.69 8.73
N LYS A 31 -26.87 26.89 8.41
CA LYS A 31 -28.26 27.27 8.55
C LYS A 31 -28.85 27.60 7.18
N VAL A 32 -28.70 26.68 6.24
CA VAL A 32 -29.24 26.84 4.87
C VAL A 32 -30.47 25.95 4.76
N GLU A 33 -31.57 26.49 4.28
CA GLU A 33 -32.82 25.76 4.06
C GLU A 33 -32.58 24.57 3.13
N GLY A 34 -33.10 23.41 3.45
CA GLY A 34 -32.91 22.16 2.72
C GLY A 34 -31.68 21.35 3.15
N PHE A 35 -30.82 21.88 4.02
CA PHE A 35 -29.67 21.12 4.57
C PHE A 35 -29.78 20.98 6.09
N LYS A 36 -29.60 19.76 6.56
CA LYS A 36 -29.55 19.44 7.99
C LYS A 36 -28.43 18.46 8.27
N ALA A 37 -27.35 18.95 8.86
CA ALA A 37 -26.25 18.13 9.33
C ALA A 37 -26.51 17.64 10.76
N VAL A 38 -26.25 16.35 11.00
CA VAL A 38 -26.35 15.74 12.33
C VAL A 38 -25.06 14.95 12.59
N THR A 39 -24.42 15.22 13.72
CA THR A 39 -23.26 14.46 14.17
C THR A 39 -23.72 13.22 14.92
N VAL A 40 -23.22 12.06 14.51
CA VAL A 40 -23.44 10.76 15.13
C VAL A 40 -22.11 10.28 15.69
N PRO A 41 -21.98 10.14 17.01
CA PRO A 41 -20.74 9.62 17.60
C PRO A 41 -20.51 8.17 17.18
N ILE A 42 -19.29 7.85 16.81
CA ILE A 42 -18.82 6.47 16.61
C ILE A 42 -17.96 5.99 17.80
N THR A 43 -18.02 6.70 18.90
CA THR A 43 -17.40 6.30 20.16
C THR A 43 -18.35 5.43 20.98
N TYR A 44 -17.78 4.51 21.74
CA TYR A 44 -18.52 3.64 22.64
C TYR A 44 -17.72 3.38 23.91
N TYR A 45 -18.40 2.93 24.96
CA TYR A 45 -17.77 2.66 26.25
C TYR A 45 -16.85 1.46 26.15
N LYS A 46 -15.60 1.57 26.60
CA LYS A 46 -14.52 0.57 26.47
C LYS A 46 -14.93 -0.83 26.93
N SER A 47 -15.75 -0.94 27.97
CA SER A 47 -16.24 -2.23 28.47
C SER A 47 -17.42 -2.82 27.69
N ALA A 48 -17.98 -2.09 26.73
CA ALA A 48 -19.10 -2.58 25.92
C ALA A 48 -18.62 -3.37 24.71
N PRO A 49 -19.29 -4.48 24.35
CA PRO A 49 -18.96 -5.24 23.14
C PRO A 49 -19.14 -4.41 21.87
N LEU A 50 -18.23 -4.55 20.91
CA LEU A 50 -18.23 -3.80 19.64
C LEU A 50 -19.49 -4.09 18.81
N ASP A 51 -20.03 -5.30 18.82
CA ASP A 51 -21.27 -5.66 18.11
C ASP A 51 -22.46 -4.80 18.62
N ARG A 52 -22.54 -4.56 19.92
CA ARG A 52 -23.56 -3.68 20.53
C ARG A 52 -23.35 -2.22 20.16
N ALA A 53 -22.10 -1.79 20.08
CA ALA A 53 -21.76 -0.46 19.59
C ALA A 53 -22.20 -0.25 18.13
N MET A 54 -22.02 -1.26 17.29
CA MET A 54 -22.48 -1.25 15.90
C MET A 54 -24.01 -1.19 15.80
N ASP A 55 -24.73 -1.98 16.59
CA ASP A 55 -26.19 -1.95 16.62
C ASP A 55 -26.72 -0.57 17.07
N ARG A 56 -26.11 0.01 18.10
CA ARG A 56 -26.42 1.37 18.56
C ARG A 56 -26.16 2.42 17.46
N LEU A 57 -25.06 2.30 16.74
CA LEU A 57 -24.73 3.20 15.63
C LEU A 57 -25.87 3.22 14.59
N PHE A 58 -26.40 2.06 14.20
CA PHE A 58 -27.51 1.97 13.25
C PHE A 58 -28.78 2.63 13.78
N VAL A 59 -29.08 2.47 15.07
CA VAL A 59 -30.23 3.13 15.72
C VAL A 59 -30.10 4.66 15.68
N GLU A 60 -28.90 5.20 15.99
CA GLU A 60 -28.66 6.64 15.96
C GLU A 60 -28.71 7.21 14.53
N VAL A 61 -28.18 6.49 13.55
CA VAL A 61 -28.29 6.86 12.12
C VAL A 61 -29.77 6.91 11.69
N ASP A 62 -30.56 5.92 12.05
CA ASP A 62 -31.98 5.88 11.73
C ASP A 62 -32.77 6.98 12.44
N ARG A 63 -32.37 7.33 13.66
CA ARG A 63 -32.94 8.47 14.41
C ARG A 63 -32.64 9.81 13.73
N ALA A 64 -31.38 10.01 13.31
CA ALA A 64 -30.98 11.21 12.58
C ALA A 64 -31.76 11.36 11.27
N HIS A 65 -31.88 10.26 10.50
CA HIS A 65 -32.68 10.26 9.26
C HIS A 65 -34.16 10.64 9.52
N ARG A 66 -34.81 10.03 10.51
CA ARG A 66 -36.21 10.35 10.89
C ARG A 66 -36.35 11.80 11.36
N ALA A 67 -35.34 12.37 11.96
CA ALA A 67 -35.29 13.78 12.32
C ALA A 67 -35.05 14.72 11.14
N GLY A 68 -34.97 14.21 9.90
CA GLY A 68 -34.81 15.00 8.69
C GLY A 68 -33.35 15.36 8.33
N ALA A 69 -32.36 14.66 8.92
CA ALA A 69 -30.98 14.84 8.50
C ALA A 69 -30.80 14.39 7.05
N ASN A 70 -29.99 15.12 6.29
CA ASN A 70 -29.51 14.71 4.97
C ASN A 70 -27.98 14.73 4.87
N ILE A 71 -27.30 15.19 5.92
CA ILE A 71 -25.85 15.08 6.10
C ILE A 71 -25.60 14.40 7.45
N LEU A 72 -25.00 13.20 7.43
CA LEU A 72 -24.52 12.51 8.62
C LEU A 72 -23.03 12.78 8.77
N ILE A 73 -22.61 13.22 9.96
CA ILE A 73 -21.21 13.36 10.33
C ILE A 73 -20.91 12.27 11.35
N LEU A 74 -20.22 11.22 10.90
CA LEU A 74 -19.70 10.18 11.79
C LEU A 74 -18.43 10.73 12.45
N SER A 75 -18.41 10.80 13.78
CA SER A 75 -17.32 11.45 14.51
C SER A 75 -16.77 10.57 15.63
N ASP A 76 -15.46 10.41 15.67
CA ASP A 76 -14.74 9.80 16.78
C ASP A 76 -14.20 10.80 17.80
N ARG A 77 -14.52 12.10 17.63
CA ARG A 77 -14.25 13.09 18.69
C ARG A 77 -14.96 12.70 19.97
N GLY A 78 -14.24 12.75 21.07
CA GLY A 78 -14.74 12.31 22.37
C GLY A 78 -14.18 10.94 22.79
N VAL A 79 -13.15 10.45 22.11
CA VAL A 79 -12.29 9.39 22.64
C VAL A 79 -11.62 9.93 23.90
N ASP A 80 -11.73 9.21 25.00
CA ASP A 80 -11.16 9.51 26.30
C ASP A 80 -10.75 8.21 27.01
N GLU A 81 -10.36 8.26 28.25
CA GLU A 81 -9.94 7.08 29.05
C GLU A 81 -10.99 5.94 29.07
N ASN A 82 -12.26 6.27 28.95
CA ASN A 82 -13.39 5.35 29.05
C ASN A 82 -14.09 5.06 27.72
N HIS A 83 -13.84 5.87 26.71
CA HIS A 83 -14.50 5.76 25.41
C HIS A 83 -13.48 5.46 24.31
N VAL A 84 -13.77 4.41 23.56
CA VAL A 84 -13.00 3.98 22.38
C VAL A 84 -13.81 4.25 21.10
N ALA A 85 -13.13 4.40 19.98
CA ALA A 85 -13.79 4.59 18.70
C ALA A 85 -14.02 3.25 17.97
N ILE A 86 -15.16 3.12 17.31
CA ILE A 86 -15.35 2.14 16.25
C ILE A 86 -14.36 2.50 15.12
N PRO A 87 -13.58 1.56 14.59
CA PRO A 87 -12.68 1.83 13.47
C PRO A 87 -13.40 2.57 12.34
N SER A 88 -12.83 3.65 11.86
CA SER A 88 -13.53 4.59 10.96
C SER A 88 -14.00 3.94 9.66
N LEU A 89 -13.18 3.04 9.08
CA LEU A 89 -13.56 2.31 7.87
C LEU A 89 -14.73 1.34 8.13
N LEU A 90 -14.71 0.66 9.27
CA LEU A 90 -15.81 -0.22 9.69
C LEU A 90 -17.10 0.57 9.88
N ALA A 91 -17.04 1.72 10.56
CA ALA A 91 -18.21 2.59 10.79
C ALA A 91 -18.79 3.12 9.48
N VAL A 92 -17.96 3.67 8.59
CA VAL A 92 -18.38 4.22 7.29
C VAL A 92 -19.03 3.13 6.43
N SER A 93 -18.36 2.00 6.25
CA SER A 93 -18.87 0.90 5.43
C SER A 93 -20.17 0.31 6.01
N ALA A 94 -20.21 0.06 7.31
CA ALA A 94 -21.38 -0.49 7.97
C ALA A 94 -22.60 0.44 7.84
N VAL A 95 -22.42 1.75 8.06
CA VAL A 95 -23.49 2.75 7.87
C VAL A 95 -23.93 2.81 6.42
N HIS A 96 -22.99 2.81 5.48
CA HIS A 96 -23.29 2.77 4.04
C HIS A 96 -24.16 1.55 3.72
N GLN A 97 -23.75 0.36 4.13
CA GLN A 97 -24.49 -0.89 3.87
C GLN A 97 -25.86 -0.92 4.58
N HIS A 98 -25.94 -0.42 5.81
CA HIS A 98 -27.20 -0.29 6.53
C HIS A 98 -28.18 0.62 5.77
N LEU A 99 -27.72 1.77 5.30
CA LEU A 99 -28.54 2.70 4.53
C LEU A 99 -28.96 2.14 3.16
N VAL A 100 -28.12 1.34 2.51
CA VAL A 100 -28.47 0.62 1.27
C VAL A 100 -29.56 -0.40 1.55
N LYS A 101 -29.37 -1.27 2.55
CA LYS A 101 -30.36 -2.31 2.95
C LYS A 101 -31.70 -1.72 3.34
N THR A 102 -31.70 -0.56 4.00
CA THR A 102 -32.92 0.14 4.45
C THR A 102 -33.46 1.14 3.43
N LYS A 103 -32.88 1.20 2.21
CA LYS A 103 -33.29 2.10 1.09
C LYS A 103 -33.24 3.59 1.42
N LYS A 104 -32.33 4.00 2.29
CA LYS A 104 -32.15 5.40 2.73
C LYS A 104 -30.88 6.05 2.17
N ARG A 105 -29.99 5.28 1.53
CA ARG A 105 -28.65 5.75 1.15
C ARG A 105 -28.65 7.01 0.26
N THR A 106 -29.60 7.12 -0.65
CA THR A 106 -29.68 8.24 -1.58
C THR A 106 -30.16 9.55 -0.94
N SER A 107 -30.72 9.51 0.28
CA SER A 107 -31.17 10.69 0.99
C SER A 107 -30.16 11.25 1.98
N LEU A 108 -29.01 10.57 2.16
CA LEU A 108 -28.02 10.91 3.18
C LEU A 108 -26.60 10.96 2.59
N ALA A 109 -25.90 12.06 2.80
CA ALA A 109 -24.46 12.14 2.64
C ALA A 109 -23.75 11.68 3.92
N ILE A 110 -22.66 10.91 3.79
CA ILE A 110 -21.84 10.46 4.91
C ILE A 110 -20.54 11.27 4.90
N ILE A 111 -20.31 12.04 5.94
CA ILE A 111 -19.04 12.73 6.20
C ILE A 111 -18.39 12.05 7.40
N LEU A 112 -17.08 11.81 7.31
CA LEU A 112 -16.31 11.28 8.42
C LEU A 112 -15.45 12.37 9.05
N GLU A 113 -15.53 12.53 10.36
CA GLU A 113 -14.63 13.33 11.18
C GLU A 113 -13.86 12.36 12.08
N SER A 114 -12.58 12.11 11.78
CA SER A 114 -11.83 11.05 12.45
C SER A 114 -10.35 11.36 12.61
N GLY A 115 -9.79 10.87 13.73
CA GLY A 115 -8.35 10.90 13.99
C GLY A 115 -7.55 9.82 13.25
N GLU A 116 -8.20 8.79 12.67
CA GLU A 116 -7.47 7.68 12.04
C GLU A 116 -6.87 7.99 10.67
N PRO A 117 -7.56 8.70 9.74
CA PRO A 117 -7.04 8.93 8.38
C PRO A 117 -5.84 9.87 8.39
N ARG A 118 -4.71 9.43 7.81
CA ARG A 118 -3.49 10.23 7.72
C ARG A 118 -2.70 10.07 6.43
N GLU A 119 -2.87 8.97 5.71
CA GLU A 119 -2.18 8.71 4.44
C GLU A 119 -3.14 8.33 3.30
N VAL A 120 -2.69 8.44 2.06
CA VAL A 120 -3.51 8.35 0.84
C VAL A 120 -4.45 7.15 0.82
N HIS A 121 -3.98 5.95 1.19
CA HIS A 121 -4.82 4.75 1.16
C HIS A 121 -5.94 4.75 2.20
N HIS A 122 -5.78 5.42 3.34
CA HIS A 122 -6.87 5.60 4.30
C HIS A 122 -8.02 6.39 3.67
N PHE A 123 -7.72 7.49 2.99
CA PHE A 123 -8.73 8.29 2.30
C PHE A 123 -9.36 7.54 1.12
N ALA A 124 -8.54 6.87 0.33
CA ALA A 124 -9.00 6.12 -0.83
C ALA A 124 -9.98 5.01 -0.42
N THR A 125 -9.71 4.25 0.63
CA THR A 125 -10.60 3.20 1.13
C THR A 125 -11.89 3.79 1.73
N LEU A 126 -11.81 4.83 2.53
CA LEU A 126 -12.96 5.50 3.12
C LEU A 126 -13.91 6.06 2.06
N LEU A 127 -13.39 6.71 1.03
CA LEU A 127 -14.17 7.19 -0.12
C LEU A 127 -14.78 6.01 -0.88
N GLY A 128 -14.01 4.96 -1.13
CA GLY A 128 -14.49 3.76 -1.82
C GLY A 128 -15.62 3.04 -1.10
N TYR A 129 -15.63 3.06 0.22
CA TYR A 129 -16.68 2.47 1.04
C TYR A 129 -17.83 3.41 1.43
N GLY A 130 -17.86 4.63 0.88
CA GLY A 130 -19.07 5.45 0.89
C GLY A 130 -18.98 6.78 1.62
N ALA A 131 -17.83 7.18 2.17
CA ALA A 131 -17.66 8.54 2.66
C ALA A 131 -17.71 9.53 1.49
N CYS A 132 -18.45 10.62 1.65
CA CYS A 132 -18.52 11.71 0.68
C CYS A 132 -17.40 12.72 0.90
N ALA A 133 -17.01 12.93 2.15
CA ALA A 133 -15.92 13.79 2.56
C ALA A 133 -15.35 13.33 3.91
N ILE A 134 -14.11 13.72 4.19
CA ILE A 134 -13.35 13.28 5.37
C ILE A 134 -12.64 14.49 5.96
N ASN A 135 -12.78 14.68 7.27
CA ASN A 135 -11.97 15.62 8.05
C ASN A 135 -10.98 14.82 8.91
N PRO A 136 -9.68 14.82 8.56
CA PRO A 136 -8.65 14.12 9.31
C PRO A 136 -8.11 15.00 10.44
N TYR A 137 -8.94 15.34 11.42
CA TYR A 137 -8.63 16.38 12.38
C TYR A 137 -7.31 16.16 13.12
N LEU A 138 -7.01 14.92 13.53
CA LEU A 138 -5.78 14.63 14.29
C LEU A 138 -4.53 14.80 13.43
N ALA A 139 -4.58 14.45 12.12
CA ALA A 139 -3.48 14.72 11.21
C ALA A 139 -3.23 16.23 11.04
N LEU A 140 -4.31 17.04 11.03
CA LEU A 140 -4.21 18.50 10.97
C LEU A 140 -3.67 19.10 12.28
N ASP A 141 -4.11 18.57 13.42
CA ASP A 141 -3.62 18.97 14.74
C ASP A 141 -2.13 18.59 14.91
N THR A 142 -1.71 17.41 14.43
CA THR A 142 -0.29 17.00 14.41
C THR A 142 0.57 17.93 13.54
N ILE A 143 0.07 18.40 12.39
CA ILE A 143 0.79 19.40 11.59
C ILE A 143 1.02 20.69 12.40
N HIS A 144 0.01 21.11 13.16
CA HIS A 144 0.13 22.29 14.02
C HIS A 144 1.22 22.09 15.07
N GLU A 145 1.21 20.98 15.78
CA GLU A 145 2.20 20.62 16.79
C GLU A 145 3.63 20.60 16.22
N LEU A 146 3.83 19.94 15.07
CA LEU A 146 5.14 19.90 14.39
C LEU A 146 5.66 21.29 13.97
N ILE A 147 4.76 22.25 13.71
CA ILE A 147 5.12 23.64 13.44
C ILE A 147 5.54 24.34 14.73
N GLU A 148 4.79 24.15 15.82
CA GLU A 148 5.13 24.73 17.15
C GLU A 148 6.47 24.21 17.67
N GLU A 149 6.77 22.94 17.45
CA GLU A 149 8.07 22.33 17.78
C GLU A 149 9.21 22.73 16.83
N GLY A 150 8.90 23.49 15.78
CA GLY A 150 9.89 23.97 14.81
C GLY A 150 10.40 22.89 13.83
N MET A 151 9.80 21.72 13.80
CA MET A 151 10.11 20.64 12.84
C MET A 151 9.66 20.99 11.43
N ILE A 152 8.51 21.67 11.29
CA ILE A 152 8.01 22.22 10.03
C ILE A 152 8.14 23.72 10.05
N LYS A 153 8.97 24.26 9.13
CA LYS A 153 9.19 25.72 8.99
C LYS A 153 8.26 26.29 7.92
N LYS A 154 6.97 26.29 8.18
CA LYS A 154 5.95 26.79 7.27
C LYS A 154 4.75 27.32 8.03
N ASP A 155 4.00 28.24 7.44
CA ASP A 155 2.71 28.65 7.96
C ASP A 155 1.73 27.48 8.00
N TYR A 156 0.89 27.42 9.04
CA TYR A 156 -0.07 26.32 9.25
C TYR A 156 -0.99 26.10 8.06
N TYR A 157 -1.60 27.16 7.54
CA TYR A 157 -2.54 27.01 6.42
C TYR A 157 -1.86 26.50 5.16
N ALA A 158 -0.64 26.99 4.90
CA ALA A 158 0.15 26.52 3.77
C ALA A 158 0.62 25.06 3.95
N ALA A 159 0.93 24.62 5.18
CA ALA A 159 1.30 23.23 5.46
C ALA A 159 0.10 22.29 5.31
N VAL A 160 -1.09 22.69 5.78
CA VAL A 160 -2.34 21.95 5.60
C VAL A 160 -2.73 21.87 4.11
N GLU A 161 -2.53 22.93 3.33
CA GLU A 161 -2.78 22.91 1.89
C GLU A 161 -1.85 21.95 1.17
N ASP A 162 -0.56 21.91 1.50
CA ASP A 162 0.39 20.94 0.96
C ASP A 162 -0.01 19.50 1.29
N TYR A 163 -0.39 19.24 2.54
CA TYR A 163 -0.87 17.92 2.96
C TYR A 163 -2.10 17.50 2.17
N ASN A 164 -3.10 18.36 2.09
CA ASN A 164 -4.32 18.10 1.33
C ASN A 164 -4.02 17.88 -0.16
N HIS A 165 -3.14 18.69 -0.74
CA HIS A 165 -2.73 18.54 -2.14
C HIS A 165 -2.03 17.20 -2.39
N ALA A 166 -1.15 16.77 -1.48
CA ALA A 166 -0.48 15.47 -1.58
C ALA A 166 -1.48 14.30 -1.53
N VAL A 167 -2.44 14.34 -0.59
CA VAL A 167 -3.49 13.33 -0.46
C VAL A 167 -4.38 13.29 -1.69
N ILE A 168 -4.84 14.43 -2.17
CA ILE A 168 -5.70 14.54 -3.36
C ILE A 168 -4.97 14.02 -4.60
N SER A 169 -3.71 14.40 -4.79
CA SER A 169 -2.88 13.92 -5.90
C SER A 169 -2.75 12.40 -5.88
N GLY A 170 -2.61 11.81 -4.69
CA GLY A 170 -2.61 10.36 -4.50
C GLY A 170 -3.95 9.70 -4.85
N ILE A 171 -5.07 10.28 -4.42
CA ILE A 171 -6.42 9.78 -4.75
C ILE A 171 -6.68 9.85 -6.25
N VAL A 172 -6.32 10.97 -6.89
CA VAL A 172 -6.43 11.14 -8.36
C VAL A 172 -5.61 10.09 -9.09
N LYS A 173 -4.39 9.82 -8.61
CA LYS A 173 -3.53 8.78 -9.18
C LYS A 173 -4.15 7.39 -9.06
N ILE A 174 -4.76 7.05 -7.92
CA ILE A 174 -5.46 5.77 -7.72
C ILE A 174 -6.65 5.67 -8.66
N ALA A 175 -7.52 6.69 -8.70
CA ALA A 175 -8.69 6.71 -9.58
C ALA A 175 -8.30 6.62 -11.07
N ALA A 176 -7.26 7.35 -11.48
CA ALA A 176 -6.72 7.30 -12.85
C ALA A 176 -6.24 5.91 -13.24
N LYS A 177 -5.54 5.21 -12.34
CA LYS A 177 -5.09 3.81 -12.58
C LYS A 177 -6.26 2.83 -12.70
N MET A 178 -7.36 3.10 -12.02
CA MET A 178 -8.59 2.30 -12.10
C MET A 178 -9.50 2.69 -13.27
N GLY A 179 -9.14 3.72 -14.03
CA GLY A 179 -9.97 4.26 -15.13
C GLY A 179 -11.23 4.98 -14.64
N ILE A 180 -11.26 5.46 -13.41
CA ILE A 180 -12.41 6.13 -12.79
C ILE A 180 -12.17 7.64 -12.78
N SER A 181 -13.07 8.41 -13.39
CA SER A 181 -12.92 9.84 -13.58
C SER A 181 -13.66 10.73 -12.59
N THR A 182 -14.57 10.16 -11.78
CA THR A 182 -15.36 10.92 -10.79
C THR A 182 -15.43 10.21 -9.45
N ILE A 183 -15.50 10.98 -8.36
CA ILE A 183 -15.64 10.42 -7.01
C ILE A 183 -16.95 9.64 -6.85
N GLN A 184 -18.02 10.07 -7.48
CA GLN A 184 -19.30 9.39 -7.46
C GLN A 184 -19.21 7.96 -8.02
N SER A 185 -18.44 7.78 -9.08
CA SER A 185 -18.20 6.46 -9.67
C SER A 185 -17.19 5.62 -8.87
N TYR A 186 -16.39 6.27 -8.03
CA TYR A 186 -15.44 5.60 -7.13
C TYR A 186 -16.12 5.03 -5.89
N GLN A 187 -17.13 5.75 -5.37
CA GLN A 187 -17.90 5.30 -4.21
C GLN A 187 -18.70 4.04 -4.51
N GLY A 188 -18.50 3.00 -3.70
CA GLY A 188 -19.19 1.72 -3.86
C GLY A 188 -18.74 0.90 -5.08
N SER A 189 -17.62 1.22 -5.70
CA SER A 189 -17.12 0.56 -6.92
C SER A 189 -16.60 -0.87 -6.69
N GLN A 190 -16.49 -1.33 -5.44
CA GLN A 190 -16.06 -2.69 -5.06
C GLN A 190 -14.68 -3.07 -5.63
N ILE A 191 -13.76 -2.13 -5.68
CA ILE A 191 -12.41 -2.31 -6.23
C ILE A 191 -11.39 -2.83 -5.22
N PHE A 192 -11.79 -3.02 -3.98
CA PHE A 192 -10.95 -3.53 -2.90
C PHE A 192 -11.16 -5.03 -2.69
N GLU A 193 -10.13 -5.68 -2.19
CA GLU A 193 -10.15 -7.07 -1.72
C GLU A 193 -9.80 -7.09 -0.23
N ALA A 194 -10.54 -7.86 0.55
CA ALA A 194 -10.23 -8.11 1.95
C ALA A 194 -9.28 -9.30 2.07
N ILE A 195 -8.25 -9.16 2.88
CA ILE A 195 -7.28 -10.21 3.18
C ILE A 195 -7.19 -10.34 4.70
N GLY A 196 -7.47 -11.53 5.23
CA GLY A 196 -7.36 -11.81 6.65
C GLY A 196 -8.51 -11.28 7.51
N ILE A 197 -9.72 -11.07 6.93
CA ILE A 197 -10.93 -10.70 7.68
C ILE A 197 -11.97 -11.80 7.48
N SER A 198 -12.65 -12.21 8.56
CA SER A 198 -13.66 -13.28 8.53
C SER A 198 -14.83 -12.95 7.61
N ALA A 199 -15.43 -13.98 7.03
CA ALA A 199 -16.59 -13.84 6.13
C ALA A 199 -17.78 -13.15 6.81
N ASP A 200 -18.02 -13.43 8.09
CA ASP A 200 -19.11 -12.82 8.86
C ASP A 200 -19.00 -11.30 8.95
N VAL A 201 -17.79 -10.79 9.15
CA VAL A 201 -17.51 -9.34 9.17
C VAL A 201 -17.71 -8.75 7.78
N ILE A 202 -17.19 -9.43 6.75
CA ILE A 202 -17.30 -8.97 5.35
C ILE A 202 -18.77 -8.92 4.91
N ASP A 203 -19.52 -9.99 5.10
CA ASP A 203 -20.91 -10.09 4.64
C ASP A 203 -21.82 -9.08 5.33
N LYS A 204 -21.56 -8.83 6.62
CA LYS A 204 -22.38 -7.93 7.42
C LYS A 204 -22.05 -6.45 7.18
N TYR A 205 -20.76 -6.09 7.13
CA TYR A 205 -20.32 -4.69 7.18
C TYR A 205 -19.62 -4.21 5.91
N PHE A 206 -19.07 -5.11 5.08
CA PHE A 206 -18.37 -4.83 3.83
C PHE A 206 -18.99 -5.59 2.65
N THR A 207 -20.30 -5.69 2.65
CA THR A 207 -21.09 -6.50 1.69
C THR A 207 -20.63 -6.30 0.26
N GLY A 208 -20.33 -7.40 -0.44
CA GLY A 208 -19.85 -7.39 -1.82
C GLY A 208 -18.34 -7.26 -1.99
N THR A 209 -17.58 -7.03 -0.91
CA THR A 209 -16.11 -7.07 -0.96
C THR A 209 -15.63 -8.50 -1.18
N VAL A 210 -14.74 -8.70 -2.16
CA VAL A 210 -14.13 -10.00 -2.42
C VAL A 210 -13.19 -10.35 -1.27
N SER A 211 -13.35 -11.54 -0.69
CA SER A 211 -12.45 -12.09 0.32
C SER A 211 -12.13 -13.55 -0.01
N ARG A 212 -10.85 -13.86 -0.24
CA ARG A 212 -10.36 -15.20 -0.50
C ARG A 212 -9.61 -15.80 0.68
N VAL A 213 -9.19 -14.94 1.62
CA VAL A 213 -8.45 -15.32 2.81
C VAL A 213 -9.21 -14.79 4.00
N GLY A 214 -9.83 -15.68 4.76
CA GLY A 214 -10.48 -15.35 6.04
C GLY A 214 -9.43 -15.03 7.13
N GLY A 215 -9.90 -14.65 8.31
CA GLY A 215 -9.00 -14.32 9.43
C GLY A 215 -9.75 -13.72 10.60
N ILE A 216 -9.36 -12.51 11.01
CA ILE A 216 -9.82 -11.84 12.22
C ILE A 216 -11.34 -11.64 12.25
N THR A 217 -11.89 -11.84 13.42
CA THR A 217 -13.32 -11.65 13.73
C THR A 217 -13.59 -10.23 14.21
N LEU A 218 -14.85 -9.91 14.48
CA LEU A 218 -15.22 -8.62 15.09
C LEU A 218 -14.65 -8.49 16.52
N GLU A 219 -14.51 -9.59 17.23
CA GLU A 219 -13.90 -9.62 18.57
C GLU A 219 -12.39 -9.32 18.50
N ASP A 220 -11.69 -9.86 17.52
CA ASP A 220 -10.27 -9.54 17.29
C ASP A 220 -10.08 -8.07 16.95
N ILE A 221 -10.97 -7.49 16.13
CA ILE A 221 -10.97 -6.05 15.82
C ILE A 221 -11.18 -5.23 17.10
N ALA A 222 -12.10 -5.65 17.96
CA ALA A 222 -12.34 -4.98 19.24
C ALA A 222 -11.12 -5.03 20.16
N LYS A 223 -10.42 -6.17 20.19
CA LYS A 223 -9.17 -6.35 20.94
C LYS A 223 -8.07 -5.43 20.44
N ASP A 224 -7.87 -5.33 19.12
CA ASP A 224 -6.88 -4.41 18.54
C ASP A 224 -7.17 -2.94 18.88
N VAL A 225 -8.47 -2.57 18.92
CA VAL A 225 -8.89 -1.22 19.33
C VAL A 225 -8.55 -0.98 20.80
N ASP A 226 -8.85 -1.94 21.67
CA ASP A 226 -8.59 -1.84 23.11
C ASP A 226 -7.09 -1.78 23.42
N GLU A 227 -6.27 -2.57 22.74
CA GLU A 227 -4.82 -2.56 22.88
C GLU A 227 -4.22 -1.19 22.49
N ARG A 228 -4.61 -0.64 21.33
CA ARG A 228 -4.17 0.70 20.88
C ARG A 228 -4.63 1.81 21.82
N HIS A 229 -5.88 1.73 22.28
CA HIS A 229 -6.42 2.67 23.24
C HIS A 229 -5.66 2.61 24.58
N SER A 230 -5.36 1.42 25.08
CA SER A 230 -4.63 1.23 26.33
C SER A 230 -3.19 1.76 26.26
N GLN A 231 -2.56 1.70 25.07
CA GLN A 231 -1.26 2.33 24.86
C GLN A 231 -1.33 3.87 24.88
N ALA A 232 -2.39 4.44 24.28
CA ALA A 232 -2.58 5.89 24.23
C ALA A 232 -3.01 6.50 25.56
N PHE A 233 -3.82 5.78 26.32
CA PHE A 233 -4.33 6.17 27.63
C PHE A 233 -3.78 5.23 28.71
N ASP A 234 -2.47 5.36 28.99
CA ASP A 234 -1.82 4.62 30.06
C ASP A 234 -2.31 5.10 31.44
N PRO A 235 -3.26 4.41 32.10
CA PRO A 235 -3.89 4.90 33.32
C PRO A 235 -2.95 4.88 34.53
N LEU A 236 -1.81 4.21 34.43
CA LEU A 236 -0.80 4.09 35.51
C LEU A 236 0.39 5.01 35.27
N GLU A 237 0.42 5.76 34.15
CA GLU A 237 1.53 6.65 33.77
C GLU A 237 2.90 5.96 33.88
N LEU A 238 2.97 4.69 33.53
CA LEU A 238 4.19 3.88 33.62
C LEU A 238 5.20 4.26 32.54
N SER A 239 4.74 4.83 31.44
CA SER A 239 5.60 5.35 30.37
C SER A 239 5.91 6.82 30.61
N THR A 240 7.18 7.12 30.82
CA THR A 240 7.69 8.51 30.93
C THR A 240 8.27 9.02 29.61
N ASP A 241 8.36 8.17 28.59
CA ASP A 241 8.89 8.52 27.28
C ASP A 241 7.73 8.95 26.37
N LEU A 242 7.67 10.24 26.06
CA LEU A 242 6.69 10.84 25.18
C LEU A 242 7.12 10.85 23.71
N THR A 243 8.29 10.27 23.39
CA THR A 243 8.73 10.18 22.00
C THR A 243 7.90 9.17 21.24
N LEU A 244 7.57 9.49 19.98
CA LEU A 244 6.88 8.54 19.11
C LEU A 244 7.78 7.35 18.79
N ASP A 245 7.31 6.15 19.08
CA ASP A 245 7.98 4.93 18.69
C ASP A 245 8.08 4.82 17.17
N SER A 246 9.28 4.53 16.70
CA SER A 246 9.45 4.16 15.29
C SER A 246 9.11 2.68 15.11
N ILE A 247 8.02 2.38 14.44
CA ILE A 247 7.64 1.01 14.11
C ILE A 247 8.65 0.30 13.18
N GLY A 248 9.64 1.01 12.68
CA GLY A 248 10.70 0.43 11.86
C GLY A 248 10.27 0.01 10.46
N ARG A 249 9.15 0.48 9.94
CA ARG A 249 8.57 0.06 8.65
C ARG A 249 9.53 0.24 7.46
N HIS A 250 10.28 1.32 7.42
CA HIS A 250 11.16 1.65 6.31
C HIS A 250 12.65 1.42 6.60
N LYS A 251 13.00 1.29 7.86
CA LYS A 251 14.38 1.01 8.32
C LYS A 251 14.30 0.11 9.53
N SER A 252 15.21 -0.86 9.64
CA SER A 252 15.34 -1.71 10.83
C SER A 252 15.56 -0.85 12.07
N ARG A 253 14.83 -1.12 13.13
CA ARG A 253 14.93 -0.51 14.46
C ARG A 253 14.92 -1.60 15.52
N SER A 254 15.59 -1.39 16.65
CA SER A 254 15.75 -2.40 17.71
C SER A 254 14.43 -2.84 18.36
N GLN A 255 13.44 -1.95 18.37
CA GLN A 255 12.10 -2.22 18.94
C GLN A 255 11.00 -2.13 17.90
N GLY A 256 11.36 -2.08 16.61
CA GLY A 256 10.42 -1.96 15.51
C GLY A 256 10.09 -3.30 14.88
N GLU A 257 9.34 -3.21 13.79
CA GLU A 257 8.97 -4.34 12.96
C GLU A 257 10.21 -5.10 12.47
N GLU A 258 10.19 -6.42 12.56
CA GLU A 258 11.29 -7.24 12.08
C GLU A 258 11.40 -7.24 10.56
N HIS A 259 12.64 -7.10 10.09
CA HIS A 259 12.95 -7.15 8.67
C HIS A 259 13.74 -8.42 8.36
N ARG A 260 13.33 -9.13 7.33
CA ARG A 260 14.09 -10.28 6.81
C ARG A 260 15.52 -9.87 6.43
N TYR A 261 15.66 -8.73 5.74
CA TYR A 261 16.94 -8.14 5.39
C TYR A 261 17.31 -7.07 6.43
N ASN A 262 17.70 -7.53 7.59
CA ASN A 262 18.19 -6.69 8.69
C ASN A 262 19.72 -6.55 8.64
N PRO A 263 20.33 -5.66 9.44
CA PRO A 263 21.79 -5.46 9.44
C PRO A 263 22.58 -6.75 9.66
N ARG A 264 22.10 -7.66 10.49
CA ARG A 264 22.79 -8.92 10.79
C ARG A 264 22.78 -9.87 9.59
N THR A 265 21.62 -10.09 8.97
CA THR A 265 21.51 -10.99 7.81
C THR A 265 22.31 -10.46 6.63
N ILE A 266 22.25 -9.14 6.36
CA ILE A 266 23.01 -8.49 5.30
C ILE A 266 24.51 -8.62 5.54
N HIS A 267 24.99 -8.30 6.74
CA HIS A 267 26.40 -8.40 7.10
C HIS A 267 26.91 -9.84 6.94
N THR A 268 26.19 -10.82 7.49
CA THR A 268 26.57 -12.22 7.42
C THR A 268 26.68 -12.72 5.98
N LEU A 269 25.73 -12.35 5.11
CA LEU A 269 25.78 -12.68 3.68
C LEU A 269 27.00 -12.03 3.01
N GLN A 270 27.23 -10.74 3.22
CA GLN A 270 28.33 -10.02 2.59
C GLN A 270 29.69 -10.57 3.01
N GLU A 271 29.90 -10.81 4.31
CA GLU A 271 31.17 -11.36 4.81
C GLU A 271 31.40 -12.79 4.35
N SER A 272 30.36 -13.66 4.37
CA SER A 272 30.49 -15.03 3.88
C SER A 272 30.92 -15.10 2.42
N THR A 273 30.36 -14.23 1.58
CA THR A 273 30.69 -14.17 0.16
C THR A 273 32.07 -13.56 -0.10
N ARG A 274 32.45 -12.50 0.62
CA ARG A 274 33.78 -11.88 0.50
C ARG A 274 34.91 -12.80 0.91
N ARG A 275 34.70 -13.60 1.96
CA ARG A 275 35.69 -14.54 2.48
C ARG A 275 35.63 -15.91 1.83
N GLY A 276 34.58 -16.22 1.06
CA GLY A 276 34.32 -17.57 0.56
C GLY A 276 34.04 -18.56 1.70
N ASP A 277 33.49 -18.09 2.82
CA ASP A 277 33.24 -18.91 4.02
C ASP A 277 31.85 -19.57 3.94
N TYR A 278 31.87 -20.85 3.53
CA TYR A 278 30.64 -21.64 3.41
C TYR A 278 29.94 -21.87 4.76
N LYS A 279 30.66 -21.98 5.86
CA LYS A 279 30.06 -22.16 7.20
C LYS A 279 29.24 -20.91 7.57
N MET A 280 29.84 -19.74 7.41
CA MET A 280 29.16 -18.47 7.63
C MET A 280 27.96 -18.27 6.67
N PHE A 281 28.05 -18.76 5.43
CA PHE A 281 26.92 -18.78 4.51
C PHE A 281 25.77 -19.65 5.03
N LYS A 282 26.05 -20.81 5.64
CA LYS A 282 25.04 -21.67 6.27
C LYS A 282 24.40 -21.01 7.48
N GLU A 283 25.13 -20.20 8.24
CA GLU A 283 24.57 -19.38 9.31
C GLU A 283 23.56 -18.35 8.75
N TYR A 284 23.91 -17.70 7.62
CA TYR A 284 22.99 -16.82 6.92
C TYR A 284 21.72 -17.55 6.44
N THR A 285 21.84 -18.71 5.82
CA THR A 285 20.66 -19.47 5.36
C THR A 285 19.76 -19.89 6.51
N ALA A 286 20.32 -20.31 7.64
CA ALA A 286 19.55 -20.65 8.84
C ALA A 286 18.73 -19.45 9.38
N MET A 287 19.32 -18.25 9.38
CA MET A 287 18.60 -17.04 9.79
C MET A 287 17.45 -16.68 8.84
N VAL A 288 17.65 -16.88 7.53
CA VAL A 288 16.65 -16.52 6.50
C VAL A 288 15.51 -17.53 6.43
N ASP A 289 15.80 -18.80 6.67
CA ASP A 289 14.84 -19.90 6.58
C ASP A 289 14.11 -20.15 7.92
N SER A 290 14.41 -19.37 8.97
CA SER A 290 13.73 -19.47 10.26
C SER A 290 12.24 -19.13 10.15
N GLU A 291 11.40 -19.82 10.90
CA GLU A 291 9.96 -19.57 10.97
C GLU A 291 9.63 -18.15 11.44
N GLU A 292 10.52 -17.55 12.24
CA GLU A 292 10.42 -16.18 12.75
C GLU A 292 10.63 -15.11 11.67
N SER A 293 10.99 -15.50 10.43
CA SER A 293 11.29 -14.56 9.35
C SER A 293 10.07 -13.75 8.82
N GLY A 294 8.85 -14.09 9.25
CA GLY A 294 7.61 -13.40 8.86
C GLY A 294 7.16 -13.61 7.42
N TYR A 295 7.69 -14.61 6.71
CA TYR A 295 7.36 -14.94 5.32
C TYR A 295 6.63 -16.28 5.23
N LEU A 296 5.57 -16.35 4.43
CA LEU A 296 4.82 -17.59 4.19
C LEU A 296 5.70 -18.75 3.76
N ARG A 297 6.72 -18.50 2.94
CA ARG A 297 7.66 -19.53 2.49
C ARG A 297 8.40 -20.19 3.66
N SER A 298 8.72 -19.44 4.70
CA SER A 298 9.42 -19.99 5.88
C SER A 298 8.55 -20.89 6.75
N LEU A 299 7.22 -20.84 6.56
CA LEU A 299 6.25 -21.70 7.22
C LEU A 299 5.94 -22.97 6.43
N MET A 300 6.50 -23.11 5.21
CA MET A 300 6.30 -24.27 4.34
C MET A 300 7.51 -25.20 4.41
N ASP A 301 7.28 -26.48 4.36
CA ASP A 301 8.30 -27.51 4.21
C ASP A 301 7.91 -28.47 3.09
N PHE A 302 8.83 -29.33 2.69
CA PHE A 302 8.58 -30.37 1.70
C PHE A 302 7.93 -31.58 2.38
N ASP A 303 6.94 -32.16 1.71
CA ASP A 303 6.39 -33.45 2.08
C ASP A 303 7.31 -34.55 1.58
N TYR A 304 8.27 -34.96 2.42
CA TYR A 304 9.26 -35.95 2.06
C TYR A 304 8.64 -37.37 2.15
N PRO A 305 8.84 -38.23 1.16
CA PRO A 305 8.45 -39.63 1.26
C PRO A 305 9.27 -40.34 2.34
N GLU A 306 8.70 -41.38 2.98
CA GLU A 306 9.38 -42.18 3.97
C GLU A 306 10.68 -42.82 3.46
N GLN A 307 10.69 -43.20 2.18
CA GLN A 307 11.87 -43.76 1.52
C GLN A 307 12.29 -42.86 0.37
N GLY A 308 13.52 -42.33 0.46
CA GLY A 308 14.13 -41.51 -0.61
C GLY A 308 14.48 -42.36 -1.85
N VAL A 309 14.59 -41.71 -3.00
CA VAL A 309 15.07 -42.34 -4.23
C VAL A 309 16.59 -42.59 -4.14
N PRO A 310 17.13 -43.62 -4.81
CA PRO A 310 18.59 -43.84 -4.90
C PRO A 310 19.31 -42.61 -5.46
N LEU A 311 20.51 -42.33 -4.94
CA LEU A 311 21.26 -41.11 -5.32
C LEU A 311 21.58 -41.07 -6.82
N GLU A 312 21.78 -42.22 -7.45
CA GLU A 312 22.02 -42.36 -8.90
C GLU A 312 20.84 -41.98 -9.77
N GLU A 313 19.63 -41.98 -9.20
CA GLU A 313 18.40 -41.53 -9.89
C GLU A 313 18.13 -40.04 -9.67
N VAL A 314 18.85 -39.37 -8.75
CA VAL A 314 18.71 -37.94 -8.51
C VAL A 314 19.41 -37.13 -9.61
N GLU A 315 18.69 -36.16 -10.16
CA GLU A 315 19.28 -35.28 -11.18
C GLU A 315 20.50 -34.53 -10.67
N SER A 316 21.53 -34.47 -11.50
CA SER A 316 22.80 -33.82 -11.13
C SER A 316 22.65 -32.30 -10.96
N VAL A 317 23.44 -31.69 -10.07
CA VAL A 317 23.47 -30.23 -9.87
C VAL A 317 23.68 -29.48 -11.17
N ASP A 318 24.58 -29.93 -12.04
CA ASP A 318 24.85 -29.30 -13.34
C ASP A 318 23.62 -29.30 -14.27
N SER A 319 22.79 -30.33 -14.20
CA SER A 319 21.54 -30.39 -14.95
C SER A 319 20.48 -29.42 -14.34
N ILE A 320 20.36 -29.38 -13.03
CA ILE A 320 19.41 -28.52 -12.30
C ILE A 320 19.74 -27.06 -12.58
N VAL A 321 20.99 -26.64 -12.45
CA VAL A 321 21.43 -25.24 -12.57
C VAL A 321 21.14 -24.66 -13.96
N LYS A 322 21.14 -25.46 -15.02
CA LYS A 322 20.80 -25.02 -16.40
C LYS A 322 19.38 -24.40 -16.49
N ARG A 323 18.49 -24.74 -15.59
CA ARG A 323 17.12 -24.19 -15.52
C ARG A 323 17.01 -22.90 -14.70
N PHE A 324 18.05 -22.54 -13.95
CA PHE A 324 18.05 -21.31 -13.14
C PHE A 324 18.31 -20.09 -14.02
N LYS A 325 17.54 -19.05 -13.75
CA LYS A 325 17.57 -17.78 -14.49
C LYS A 325 17.57 -16.62 -13.50
N THR A 326 18.30 -15.53 -13.84
CA THR A 326 18.13 -14.28 -13.07
C THR A 326 16.87 -13.56 -13.49
N GLY A 327 16.36 -12.69 -12.62
CA GLY A 327 15.38 -11.68 -13.02
C GLY A 327 15.96 -10.75 -14.09
N ALA A 328 15.08 -10.17 -14.91
CA ALA A 328 15.48 -9.19 -15.91
C ALA A 328 15.86 -7.86 -15.25
N MET A 329 17.07 -7.39 -15.51
CA MET A 329 17.57 -6.09 -15.04
C MET A 329 18.22 -5.36 -16.21
N SER A 330 17.61 -4.21 -16.59
CA SER A 330 18.05 -3.46 -17.76
C SER A 330 19.34 -2.70 -17.50
N TYR A 331 20.18 -2.60 -18.54
CA TYR A 331 21.41 -1.81 -18.50
C TYR A 331 21.11 -0.33 -18.22
N GLY A 332 21.61 0.15 -17.09
CA GLY A 332 21.34 1.50 -16.56
C GLY A 332 20.36 1.56 -15.38
N SER A 333 19.59 0.50 -15.11
CA SER A 333 18.84 0.38 -13.86
C SER A 333 19.70 -0.10 -12.69
N ILE A 334 20.78 -0.82 -12.98
CA ILE A 334 21.85 -1.20 -12.06
C ILE A 334 23.19 -0.77 -12.65
N SER A 335 24.27 -0.83 -11.86
CA SER A 335 25.61 -0.48 -12.36
C SER A 335 26.09 -1.46 -13.42
N GLN A 336 27.03 -1.04 -14.26
CA GLN A 336 27.63 -1.89 -15.27
C GLN A 336 28.30 -3.13 -14.65
N GLU A 337 29.04 -2.94 -13.56
CA GLU A 337 29.73 -4.00 -12.83
C GLU A 337 28.75 -5.06 -12.29
N ALA A 338 27.66 -4.64 -11.70
CA ALA A 338 26.63 -5.55 -11.19
C ALA A 338 25.97 -6.32 -12.34
N HIS A 339 25.65 -5.64 -13.44
CA HIS A 339 25.01 -6.24 -14.61
C HIS A 339 25.93 -7.28 -15.28
N GLU A 340 27.23 -6.99 -15.42
CA GLU A 340 28.22 -7.93 -15.97
C GLU A 340 28.51 -9.07 -14.99
N THR A 341 28.63 -8.81 -13.70
CA THR A 341 28.86 -9.83 -12.67
C THR A 341 27.75 -10.89 -12.66
N LEU A 342 26.50 -10.50 -12.83
CA LEU A 342 25.39 -11.45 -12.95
C LEU A 342 25.52 -12.35 -14.18
N ALA A 343 25.92 -11.79 -15.31
CA ALA A 343 26.16 -12.59 -16.52
C ALA A 343 27.36 -13.57 -16.35
N ILE A 344 28.46 -13.08 -15.79
CA ILE A 344 29.64 -13.91 -15.51
C ILE A 344 29.29 -15.05 -14.55
N ALA A 345 28.62 -14.75 -13.46
CA ALA A 345 28.23 -15.76 -12.47
C ALA A 345 27.35 -16.86 -13.11
N MET A 346 26.31 -16.46 -13.85
CA MET A 346 25.40 -17.41 -14.46
C MET A 346 26.05 -18.21 -15.60
N ASN A 347 26.95 -17.60 -16.39
CA ASN A 347 27.68 -18.31 -17.42
C ASN A 347 28.62 -19.35 -16.81
N ARG A 348 29.34 -19.03 -15.72
CA ARG A 348 30.20 -19.96 -14.97
C ARG A 348 29.41 -21.12 -14.34
N LEU A 349 28.23 -20.87 -13.89
CA LEU A 349 27.31 -21.87 -13.30
C LEU A 349 26.51 -22.64 -14.36
N HIS A 350 26.65 -22.31 -15.65
CA HIS A 350 25.84 -22.86 -16.74
C HIS A 350 24.31 -22.53 -16.62
N GLY A 351 23.93 -21.56 -15.77
CA GLY A 351 22.62 -20.97 -15.75
C GLY A 351 22.40 -19.89 -16.80
N LYS A 352 21.36 -19.10 -16.69
CA LYS A 352 21.03 -18.07 -17.68
C LYS A 352 20.79 -16.71 -17.00
N SER A 353 21.60 -15.70 -17.32
CA SER A 353 21.33 -14.33 -16.95
C SER A 353 20.38 -13.67 -17.94
N ASN A 354 19.49 -12.82 -17.43
CA ASN A 354 18.55 -12.03 -18.22
C ASN A 354 18.95 -10.56 -18.20
N THR A 355 19.33 -10.02 -19.34
CA THR A 355 19.83 -8.65 -19.45
C THR A 355 18.74 -7.57 -19.51
N GLY A 356 17.47 -7.96 -19.54
CA GLY A 356 16.37 -7.00 -19.72
C GLY A 356 16.27 -6.47 -21.16
N GLU A 357 15.72 -5.26 -21.32
CA GLU A 357 15.48 -4.61 -22.61
C GLU A 357 16.42 -3.42 -22.88
N GLY A 358 17.52 -3.30 -22.17
CA GLY A 358 18.41 -2.13 -22.23
C GLY A 358 19.60 -2.25 -23.16
N GLY A 359 19.79 -3.37 -23.81
CA GLY A 359 20.98 -3.64 -24.63
C GLY A 359 22.17 -4.13 -23.81
N GLU A 360 23.24 -4.43 -24.52
CA GLU A 360 24.57 -4.75 -24.00
C GLU A 360 25.61 -4.05 -24.87
N SER A 361 26.76 -3.69 -24.31
CA SER A 361 27.86 -3.10 -25.09
C SER A 361 28.39 -4.09 -26.12
N ASP A 362 28.88 -3.61 -27.26
CA ASP A 362 29.32 -4.45 -28.37
C ASP A 362 30.41 -5.43 -27.98
N ASP A 363 31.40 -4.97 -27.18
CA ASP A 363 32.50 -5.80 -26.68
C ASP A 363 31.99 -6.93 -25.75
N ARG A 364 30.89 -6.67 -25.06
CA ARG A 364 30.27 -7.66 -24.21
C ARG A 364 29.48 -8.70 -24.99
N LEU A 365 28.80 -8.31 -26.07
CA LEU A 365 28.08 -9.24 -26.95
C LEU A 365 28.97 -10.30 -27.56
N GLU A 366 30.26 -9.98 -27.77
CA GLU A 366 31.27 -10.89 -28.32
C GLU A 366 31.99 -11.73 -27.25
N SER A 367 31.75 -11.44 -25.97
CA SER A 367 32.39 -12.16 -24.86
C SER A 367 31.54 -13.33 -24.37
N PRO A 368 31.98 -14.59 -24.50
CA PRO A 368 31.24 -15.74 -23.96
C PRO A 368 31.01 -15.69 -22.46
N GLU A 369 31.89 -15.02 -21.72
CA GLU A 369 31.77 -14.89 -20.26
C GLU A 369 30.82 -13.80 -19.83
N ARG A 370 30.78 -12.64 -20.54
CA ARG A 370 30.00 -11.46 -20.14
C ARG A 370 28.65 -11.30 -20.87
N CYS A 371 28.43 -12.03 -21.95
CA CYS A 371 27.21 -11.99 -22.72
C CYS A 371 26.07 -12.69 -21.96
N SER A 372 24.94 -12.02 -21.75
CA SER A 372 23.76 -12.61 -21.10
C SER A 372 23.02 -13.56 -22.06
N ALA A 373 22.63 -14.72 -21.55
CA ALA A 373 21.96 -15.74 -22.34
C ALA A 373 20.50 -15.33 -22.74
N ILE A 374 19.81 -14.66 -21.86
CA ILE A 374 18.42 -14.22 -22.11
C ILE A 374 18.40 -12.72 -22.40
N LYS A 375 17.74 -12.34 -23.49
CA LYS A 375 17.57 -10.96 -23.91
C LYS A 375 16.10 -10.64 -24.13
N GLN A 376 15.64 -9.54 -23.54
CA GLN A 376 14.26 -9.09 -23.75
C GLN A 376 14.15 -8.29 -25.05
N VAL A 377 13.01 -8.45 -25.71
CA VAL A 377 12.62 -7.69 -26.90
C VAL A 377 11.25 -7.07 -26.72
N ALA A 378 11.16 -5.80 -27.10
CA ALA A 378 9.90 -5.06 -27.23
C ALA A 378 10.04 -3.99 -28.30
N SER A 379 8.93 -3.60 -28.93
CA SER A 379 8.92 -2.53 -29.93
C SER A 379 9.35 -1.19 -29.32
N GLY A 380 10.15 -0.42 -30.06
CA GLY A 380 10.55 0.94 -29.68
C GLY A 380 11.51 1.02 -28.47
N ARG A 381 12.26 -0.03 -28.18
CA ARG A 381 13.22 -0.04 -27.07
C ARG A 381 14.62 0.36 -27.53
N PHE A 382 15.18 1.38 -26.87
CA PHE A 382 16.56 1.81 -27.08
C PHE A 382 17.56 0.73 -26.63
N GLY A 383 18.54 0.41 -27.48
CA GLY A 383 19.55 -0.61 -27.20
C GLY A 383 19.20 -2.03 -27.66
N VAL A 384 17.98 -2.27 -28.12
CA VAL A 384 17.54 -3.55 -28.71
C VAL A 384 17.89 -3.55 -30.20
N THR A 385 19.09 -3.92 -30.53
CA THR A 385 19.59 -3.99 -31.93
C THR A 385 19.50 -5.42 -32.47
N SER A 386 19.65 -5.59 -33.80
CA SER A 386 19.71 -6.91 -34.41
C SER A 386 20.93 -7.72 -33.89
N LYS A 387 22.08 -7.07 -33.68
CA LYS A 387 23.29 -7.71 -33.11
C LYS A 387 23.02 -8.24 -31.70
N TYR A 388 22.35 -7.43 -30.88
CA TYR A 388 21.90 -7.80 -29.53
C TYR A 388 20.97 -9.02 -29.57
N LEU A 389 19.97 -9.03 -30.45
CA LEU A 389 18.99 -10.12 -30.52
C LEU A 389 19.60 -11.43 -31.03
N VAL A 390 20.42 -11.37 -32.05
CA VAL A 390 21.04 -12.60 -32.61
C VAL A 390 22.09 -13.23 -31.68
N SER A 391 22.64 -12.48 -30.75
CA SER A 391 23.56 -13.01 -29.72
C SER A 391 22.85 -13.71 -28.57
N ALA A 392 21.51 -13.66 -28.49
CA ALA A 392 20.75 -14.31 -27.46
C ALA A 392 20.67 -15.82 -27.62
N LYS A 393 20.78 -16.57 -26.52
CA LYS A 393 20.43 -18.00 -26.49
C LYS A 393 18.91 -18.20 -26.33
N GLU A 394 18.27 -17.24 -25.70
CA GLU A 394 16.83 -17.21 -25.45
C GLU A 394 16.33 -15.77 -25.57
N ILE A 395 15.26 -15.56 -26.34
CA ILE A 395 14.59 -14.25 -26.44
C ILE A 395 13.34 -14.27 -25.58
N GLN A 396 13.18 -13.24 -24.76
CA GLN A 396 11.99 -13.05 -23.94
C GLN A 396 11.18 -11.84 -24.45
N ILE A 397 9.96 -12.08 -24.92
CA ILE A 397 9.05 -11.00 -25.34
C ILE A 397 8.54 -10.27 -24.08
N LYS A 398 8.80 -8.97 -24.03
CA LYS A 398 8.30 -8.13 -22.92
C LYS A 398 6.92 -7.58 -23.27
N MET A 399 5.94 -7.94 -22.43
CA MET A 399 4.60 -7.39 -22.52
C MET A 399 4.52 -5.98 -21.94
N ALA A 400 3.53 -5.20 -22.35
CA ALA A 400 3.23 -3.91 -21.76
C ALA A 400 2.92 -4.04 -20.26
N GLN A 401 3.37 -3.06 -19.47
CA GLN A 401 3.10 -3.02 -18.03
C GLN A 401 1.71 -2.44 -17.77
N GLY A 402 0.80 -3.25 -17.24
CA GLY A 402 -0.57 -2.82 -16.95
C GLY A 402 -0.66 -1.71 -15.91
N ALA A 403 0.24 -1.72 -14.90
CA ALA A 403 0.26 -0.70 -13.84
C ALA A 403 0.78 0.69 -14.30
N LYS A 404 1.43 0.76 -15.46
CA LYS A 404 2.02 1.99 -16.02
C LYS A 404 1.74 2.08 -17.53
N PRO A 405 0.49 2.18 -17.96
CA PRO A 405 0.17 2.27 -19.37
C PRO A 405 0.89 3.46 -20.02
N GLY A 406 1.68 3.20 -21.06
CA GLY A 406 2.46 4.22 -21.79
C GLY A 406 3.72 4.76 -21.11
N GLU A 407 4.05 4.32 -19.87
CA GLU A 407 5.21 4.83 -19.10
C GLU A 407 6.17 3.73 -18.63
N GLY A 408 6.09 2.54 -19.16
CA GLY A 408 6.97 1.42 -18.79
C GLY A 408 8.41 1.63 -19.27
N GLY A 409 9.39 1.31 -18.41
CA GLY A 409 10.82 1.33 -18.77
C GLY A 409 11.47 2.71 -18.83
N HIS A 410 10.87 3.72 -18.23
CA HIS A 410 11.41 5.07 -18.16
C HIS A 410 12.74 5.12 -17.39
N LEU A 411 13.77 5.67 -18.03
CA LEU A 411 15.05 5.99 -17.41
C LEU A 411 15.21 7.52 -17.35
N PRO A 412 15.24 8.12 -16.14
CA PRO A 412 15.35 9.57 -15.98
C PRO A 412 16.66 10.13 -16.55
N ALA A 413 16.63 11.34 -17.09
CA ALA A 413 17.76 12.04 -17.70
C ALA A 413 19.04 11.97 -16.84
N GLY A 414 18.94 12.21 -15.53
CA GLY A 414 20.08 12.17 -14.60
C GLY A 414 20.74 10.81 -14.43
N LYS A 415 20.11 9.72 -14.91
CA LYS A 415 20.66 8.35 -14.93
C LYS A 415 21.20 7.95 -16.28
N VAL A 416 21.00 8.74 -17.34
CA VAL A 416 21.49 8.45 -18.68
C VAL A 416 22.92 8.97 -18.84
N TYR A 417 23.86 8.27 -18.21
CA TYR A 417 25.30 8.53 -18.33
C TYR A 417 25.80 8.25 -19.76
N PRO A 418 26.97 8.80 -20.16
CA PRO A 418 27.53 8.59 -21.50
C PRO A 418 27.67 7.11 -21.93
N TRP A 419 28.08 6.23 -21.02
CA TRP A 419 28.21 4.81 -21.29
C TRP A 419 26.86 4.10 -21.44
N ILE A 420 25.82 4.54 -20.71
CA ILE A 420 24.45 4.04 -20.89
C ILE A 420 23.89 4.53 -22.22
N ALA A 421 24.02 5.82 -22.52
CA ALA A 421 23.57 6.40 -23.77
C ALA A 421 24.19 5.72 -25.00
N LYS A 422 25.49 5.40 -24.94
CA LYS A 422 26.19 4.66 -26.00
C LYS A 422 25.57 3.29 -26.25
N THR A 423 25.33 2.51 -25.17
CA THR A 423 24.74 1.16 -25.28
C THR A 423 23.27 1.20 -25.70
N ARG A 424 22.55 2.23 -25.25
CA ARG A 424 21.12 2.45 -25.58
C ARG A 424 20.91 3.12 -26.94
N HIS A 425 21.97 3.53 -27.65
CA HIS A 425 21.92 4.31 -28.88
C HIS A 425 21.08 5.60 -28.70
N SER A 426 21.37 6.35 -27.64
CA SER A 426 20.62 7.55 -27.23
C SER A 426 21.56 8.70 -26.85
N THR A 427 21.00 9.80 -26.34
CA THR A 427 21.76 11.00 -25.97
C THR A 427 21.96 11.08 -24.45
N PRO A 428 23.19 11.29 -23.95
CA PRO A 428 23.44 11.48 -22.52
C PRO A 428 22.63 12.64 -21.94
N GLY A 429 22.10 12.45 -20.72
CA GLY A 429 21.32 13.48 -20.04
C GLY A 429 19.91 13.71 -20.59
N VAL A 430 19.43 12.87 -21.49
CA VAL A 430 18.04 12.90 -22.00
C VAL A 430 17.31 11.66 -21.49
N SER A 431 16.10 11.84 -20.95
CA SER A 431 15.25 10.72 -20.47
C SER A 431 14.92 9.74 -21.60
N LEU A 432 14.88 8.47 -21.26
CA LEU A 432 14.54 7.37 -22.15
C LEU A 432 13.23 6.71 -21.78
#